data_a35a73fe72a8dc624743aa36fbeb7906
#
_entry.id   a35a73fe72a8dc624743aa36fbeb7906
#
_cell.length_a   1.000
_cell.length_b   1.000
_cell.length_c   1.000
_cell.angle_alpha   90.00
_cell.angle_beta   90.00
_cell.angle_gamma   90.00
#
_symmetry.space_group_name_H-M   'P 1'
#
loop_
_entity.id
_entity.type
_entity.pdbx_description
1 polymer ?
#
loop_
_entity_poly.entity_id
_entity_poly.type
_entity_poly.pdbx_seq_one_letter_code
_entity_poly.pdbx_strand_id
1 'polypeptide(L)'
;RFDSNHSVFLLIAKTLVKNNYFQQMDTHLHHEELHLKNSDLLTDIVIGMSDGLTVPFALAAGLSGAVDSTGIIVIAGIAEICAGSIAMGLGGYLAGKTEQDHYNTELKREYYEVDHLHHKEIEETKEFFAGIGLSEELQEQATKEIAKDKKQWVDFMMKYELGLDKPDPKRAMKSALNIGISYVVGGLIPLSPYFFVSHPLTGLKFSVVVTLICLFIFGWFKSRITGINPWWGALRVTLIGAAAAGAAFGVAKLFEA
;
A
#
# COMPACT_ATOMS: atom_id res chain seq x y z
N ARG A 1 25.55 49.88 16.54
CA ARG A 1 24.81 49.73 15.27
C ARG A 1 24.79 48.25 14.84
N PHE A 2 24.34 47.37 15.75
CA PHE A 2 24.27 45.91 15.50
C PHE A 2 23.10 45.31 16.28
N ASP A 3 21.91 45.92 16.26
CA ASP A 3 20.79 45.39 17.07
C ASP A 3 19.44 45.27 16.36
N SER A 4 19.35 45.67 15.09
CA SER A 4 18.06 45.64 14.39
C SER A 4 17.72 44.30 13.71
N ASN A 5 18.72 43.53 13.29
CA ASN A 5 18.50 42.26 12.59
C ASN A 5 18.15 41.12 13.56
N HIS A 6 18.70 41.13 14.76
CA HIS A 6 18.40 40.11 15.78
C HIS A 6 16.96 40.23 16.29
N SER A 7 16.47 41.49 16.45
CA SER A 7 15.08 41.75 16.86
C SER A 7 14.06 41.38 15.75
N VAL A 8 14.40 41.55 14.47
CA VAL A 8 13.54 41.18 13.35
C VAL A 8 13.46 39.66 13.20
N PHE A 9 14.59 38.96 13.38
CA PHE A 9 14.61 37.47 13.30
C PHE A 9 13.87 36.85 14.47
N LEU A 10 14.02 37.36 15.70
CA LEU A 10 13.23 36.92 16.86
C LEU A 10 11.74 37.26 16.74
N LEU A 11 11.39 38.36 16.07
CA LEU A 11 10.01 38.72 15.78
C LEU A 11 9.41 37.79 14.73
N ILE A 12 10.15 37.46 13.66
CA ILE A 12 9.76 36.52 12.63
C ILE A 12 9.64 35.10 13.21
N ALA A 13 10.62 34.65 14.00
CA ALA A 13 10.57 33.34 14.65
C ALA A 13 9.43 33.27 15.69
N LYS A 14 9.18 34.30 16.50
CA LYS A 14 8.04 34.37 17.41
C LYS A 14 6.71 34.52 16.70
N THR A 15 6.65 35.19 15.56
CA THR A 15 5.44 35.31 14.74
C THR A 15 5.16 34.03 13.98
N LEU A 16 6.18 33.34 13.49
CA LEU A 16 6.08 31.99 12.87
C LEU A 16 5.69 30.92 13.88
N VAL A 17 6.16 31.03 15.13
CA VAL A 17 5.82 30.09 16.22
C VAL A 17 4.46 30.40 16.84
N LYS A 18 3.97 31.64 16.80
CA LYS A 18 2.78 32.06 17.54
C LYS A 18 1.50 32.21 16.71
N ASN A 19 1.56 32.25 15.39
CA ASN A 19 0.34 32.43 14.58
C ASN A 19 0.34 31.56 13.33
N ASN A 20 -0.69 30.74 13.19
CA ASN A 20 -1.24 30.13 12.00
C ASN A 20 -0.38 29.13 11.21
N TYR A 21 0.96 29.14 11.26
CA TYR A 21 1.75 28.16 10.53
C TYR A 21 1.64 26.75 11.14
N PHE A 22 1.57 26.64 12.47
CA PHE A 22 1.30 25.34 13.10
C PHE A 22 -0.13 24.86 12.84
N GLN A 23 -1.12 25.75 12.83
CA GLN A 23 -2.49 25.36 12.45
C GLN A 23 -2.62 25.10 10.94
N GLN A 24 -1.89 25.82 10.08
CA GLN A 24 -1.84 25.53 8.65
C GLN A 24 -1.04 24.24 8.35
N MET A 25 0.04 23.98 9.10
CA MET A 25 0.79 22.72 9.00
C MET A 25 -0.04 21.54 9.49
N ASP A 26 -0.82 21.68 10.58
CA ASP A 26 -1.77 20.66 11.01
C ASP A 26 -2.90 20.42 9.98
N THR A 27 -3.38 21.48 9.33
CA THR A 27 -4.38 21.32 8.24
C THR A 27 -3.78 20.74 6.97
N HIS A 28 -2.52 21.05 6.62
CA HIS A 28 -1.81 20.39 5.51
C HIS A 28 -1.46 18.94 5.84
N LEU A 29 -1.03 18.64 7.06
CA LEU A 29 -0.81 17.26 7.52
C LEU A 29 -2.11 16.45 7.54
N HIS A 30 -3.24 17.04 7.90
CA HIS A 30 -4.55 16.39 7.78
C HIS A 30 -4.95 16.14 6.33
N HIS A 31 -4.59 16.99 5.38
CA HIS A 31 -4.79 16.74 3.94
C HIS A 31 -3.87 15.63 3.41
N GLU A 32 -2.60 15.59 3.82
CA GLU A 32 -1.68 14.50 3.46
C GLU A 32 -2.10 13.17 4.08
N GLU A 33 -2.57 13.14 5.34
CA GLU A 33 -3.11 11.92 5.95
C GLU A 33 -4.32 11.36 5.23
N LEU A 34 -5.20 12.21 4.69
CA LEU A 34 -6.34 11.77 3.89
C LEU A 34 -5.91 11.18 2.55
N HIS A 35 -4.89 11.75 1.90
CA HIS A 35 -4.34 11.22 0.65
C HIS A 35 -3.59 9.89 0.88
N LEU A 36 -2.80 9.77 1.94
CA LEU A 36 -2.08 8.54 2.29
C LEU A 36 -3.04 7.41 2.72
N LYS A 37 -4.05 7.72 3.55
CA LYS A 37 -5.08 6.73 3.95
C LYS A 37 -5.90 6.21 2.77
N ASN A 38 -6.23 7.07 1.82
CA ASN A 38 -6.91 6.66 0.59
C ASN A 38 -5.99 5.83 -0.33
N SER A 39 -4.69 6.14 -0.37
CA SER A 39 -3.70 5.36 -1.13
C SER A 39 -3.56 3.94 -0.61
N ASP A 40 -3.48 3.75 0.71
CA ASP A 40 -3.35 2.46 1.36
C ASP A 40 -4.56 1.57 1.14
N LEU A 41 -5.77 2.09 1.35
CA LEU A 41 -7.02 1.39 1.09
C LEU A 41 -7.11 0.97 -0.38
N LEU A 42 -6.77 1.86 -1.29
CA LEU A 42 -6.77 1.58 -2.71
C LEU A 42 -5.78 0.47 -3.06
N THR A 43 -4.58 0.52 -2.50
CA THR A 43 -3.55 -0.51 -2.69
C THR A 43 -4.04 -1.87 -2.21
N ASP A 44 -4.63 -1.96 -1.03
CA ASP A 44 -5.19 -3.19 -0.47
C ASP A 44 -6.31 -3.76 -1.38
N ILE A 45 -7.25 -2.91 -1.82
CA ILE A 45 -8.32 -3.33 -2.73
C ILE A 45 -7.75 -3.80 -4.06
N VAL A 46 -6.75 -3.11 -4.61
CA VAL A 46 -6.12 -3.48 -5.88
C VAL A 46 -5.44 -4.84 -5.76
N ILE A 47 -4.72 -5.10 -4.68
CA ILE A 47 -4.05 -6.39 -4.44
C ILE A 47 -5.12 -7.50 -4.35
N GLY A 48 -6.06 -7.39 -3.42
CA GLY A 48 -7.06 -8.43 -3.17
C GLY A 48 -7.96 -8.69 -4.39
N MET A 49 -8.43 -7.64 -5.05
CA MET A 49 -9.31 -7.77 -6.21
C MET A 49 -8.59 -8.34 -7.44
N SER A 50 -7.32 -7.93 -7.69
CA SER A 50 -6.54 -8.45 -8.81
C SER A 50 -6.35 -9.95 -8.70
N ASP A 51 -5.94 -10.42 -7.53
CA ASP A 51 -5.69 -11.84 -7.29
C ASP A 51 -7.00 -12.62 -7.21
N GLY A 52 -8.01 -12.08 -6.53
CA GLY A 52 -9.34 -12.69 -6.46
C GLY A 52 -9.99 -12.88 -7.82
N LEU A 53 -9.87 -11.92 -8.74
CA LEU A 53 -10.37 -12.07 -10.11
C LEU A 53 -9.55 -13.06 -10.94
N THR A 54 -8.26 -13.20 -10.68
CA THR A 54 -7.34 -13.94 -11.56
C THR A 54 -7.14 -15.39 -11.11
N VAL A 55 -6.90 -15.64 -9.82
CA VAL A 55 -6.54 -16.98 -9.32
C VAL A 55 -7.72 -17.95 -9.37
N PRO A 56 -8.92 -17.63 -8.83
CA PRO A 56 -10.09 -18.49 -8.98
C PRO A 56 -10.51 -18.67 -10.45
N PHE A 57 -10.31 -17.65 -11.29
CA PHE A 57 -10.56 -17.76 -12.72
C PHE A 57 -9.65 -18.77 -13.38
N ALA A 58 -8.35 -18.71 -13.11
CA ALA A 58 -7.37 -19.66 -13.65
C ALA A 58 -7.64 -21.08 -13.16
N LEU A 59 -7.96 -21.26 -11.86
CA LEU A 59 -8.34 -22.56 -11.30
C LEU A 59 -9.59 -23.13 -11.99
N ALA A 60 -10.65 -22.34 -12.10
CA ALA A 60 -11.90 -22.77 -12.73
C ALA A 60 -11.71 -23.10 -14.22
N ALA A 61 -10.88 -22.32 -14.93
CA ALA A 61 -10.52 -22.60 -16.32
C ALA A 61 -9.75 -23.91 -16.46
N GLY A 62 -8.73 -24.13 -15.60
CA GLY A 62 -7.97 -25.37 -15.58
C GLY A 62 -8.85 -26.60 -15.32
N LEU A 63 -9.66 -26.54 -14.25
CA LEU A 63 -10.58 -27.66 -13.93
C LEU A 63 -11.63 -27.88 -15.01
N SER A 64 -12.10 -26.85 -15.69
CA SER A 64 -13.06 -27.03 -16.81
C SER A 64 -12.51 -27.83 -17.99
N GLY A 65 -11.19 -27.92 -18.11
CA GLY A 65 -10.51 -28.77 -19.07
C GLY A 65 -10.31 -30.21 -18.59
N ALA A 66 -10.42 -30.49 -17.31
CA ALA A 66 -10.01 -31.77 -16.70
C ALA A 66 -11.14 -32.54 -16.01
N VAL A 67 -12.30 -31.92 -15.73
CA VAL A 67 -13.40 -32.58 -15.02
C VAL A 67 -14.75 -32.43 -15.73
N ASP A 68 -15.64 -33.39 -15.53
CA ASP A 68 -16.98 -33.38 -16.14
C ASP A 68 -18.08 -32.78 -15.24
N SER A 69 -17.74 -32.40 -14.00
CA SER A 69 -18.68 -31.88 -13.01
C SER A 69 -18.42 -30.44 -12.62
N THR A 70 -19.42 -29.57 -12.84
CA THR A 70 -19.36 -28.17 -12.31
C THR A 70 -19.33 -28.11 -10.79
N GLY A 71 -19.92 -29.12 -10.11
CA GLY A 71 -19.88 -29.19 -8.65
C GLY A 71 -18.45 -29.29 -8.10
N ILE A 72 -17.55 -30.01 -8.77
CA ILE A 72 -16.14 -30.10 -8.39
C ILE A 72 -15.48 -28.72 -8.53
N ILE A 73 -15.75 -28.01 -9.62
CA ILE A 73 -15.21 -26.67 -9.86
C ILE A 73 -15.69 -25.68 -8.82
N VAL A 74 -16.98 -25.73 -8.46
CA VAL A 74 -17.56 -24.87 -7.42
C VAL A 74 -16.93 -25.15 -6.06
N ILE A 75 -16.81 -26.43 -5.65
CA ILE A 75 -16.21 -26.79 -4.37
C ILE A 75 -14.74 -26.36 -4.32
N ALA A 76 -13.98 -26.68 -5.36
CA ALA A 76 -12.58 -26.29 -5.44
C ALA A 76 -12.39 -24.76 -5.45
N GLY A 77 -13.24 -24.05 -6.21
CA GLY A 77 -13.21 -22.59 -6.28
C GLY A 77 -13.56 -21.93 -4.94
N ILE A 78 -14.58 -22.44 -4.21
CA ILE A 78 -14.90 -21.94 -2.86
C ILE A 78 -13.75 -22.22 -1.90
N ALA A 79 -13.19 -23.42 -1.93
CA ALA A 79 -12.05 -23.77 -1.05
C ALA A 79 -10.83 -22.89 -1.34
N GLU A 80 -10.56 -22.61 -2.60
CA GLU A 80 -9.50 -21.69 -3.03
C GLU A 80 -9.77 -20.26 -2.54
N ILE A 81 -10.97 -19.73 -2.75
CA ILE A 81 -11.36 -18.38 -2.30
C ILE A 81 -11.19 -18.26 -0.78
N CYS A 82 -11.59 -19.26 0.00
CA CYS A 82 -11.41 -19.27 1.44
C CYS A 82 -9.92 -19.29 1.82
N ALA A 83 -9.13 -20.18 1.25
CA ALA A 83 -7.71 -20.30 1.54
C ALA A 83 -6.92 -19.06 1.07
N GLY A 84 -7.21 -18.61 -0.16
CA GLY A 84 -6.56 -17.44 -0.76
C GLY A 84 -6.86 -16.15 -0.02
N SER A 85 -8.11 -15.92 0.38
CA SER A 85 -8.48 -14.73 1.15
C SER A 85 -7.78 -14.67 2.53
N ILE A 86 -7.67 -15.83 3.20
CA ILE A 86 -6.95 -15.92 4.48
C ILE A 86 -5.44 -15.70 4.26
N ALA A 87 -4.84 -16.36 3.26
CA ALA A 87 -3.43 -16.25 2.97
C ALA A 87 -3.03 -14.82 2.58
N MET A 88 -3.80 -14.20 1.68
CA MET A 88 -3.56 -12.82 1.24
C MET A 88 -3.82 -11.81 2.36
N GLY A 89 -4.89 -12.00 3.14
CA GLY A 89 -5.17 -11.19 4.32
C GLY A 89 -4.05 -11.30 5.37
N LEU A 90 -3.54 -12.49 5.63
CA LEU A 90 -2.40 -12.70 6.52
C LEU A 90 -1.13 -12.02 5.98
N GLY A 91 -0.89 -12.09 4.68
CA GLY A 91 0.21 -11.36 4.04
C GLY A 91 0.14 -9.86 4.29
N GLY A 92 -1.04 -9.25 4.09
CA GLY A 92 -1.27 -7.84 4.41
C GLY A 92 -1.10 -7.49 5.89
N TYR A 93 -1.56 -8.38 6.78
CA TYR A 93 -1.34 -8.22 8.21
C TYR A 93 0.15 -8.22 8.58
N LEU A 94 0.90 -9.21 8.07
CA LEU A 94 2.32 -9.34 8.38
C LEU A 94 3.14 -8.18 7.79
N ALA A 95 2.79 -7.70 6.59
CA ALA A 95 3.43 -6.53 6.00
C ALA A 95 3.26 -5.29 6.90
N GLY A 96 2.03 -4.96 7.29
CA GLY A 96 1.77 -3.83 8.17
C GLY A 96 2.36 -4.00 9.58
N LYS A 97 2.46 -5.25 10.08
CA LYS A 97 3.12 -5.53 11.36
C LYS A 97 4.62 -5.35 11.28
N THR A 98 5.24 -5.82 10.19
CA THR A 98 6.68 -5.63 9.93
C THR A 98 7.05 -4.15 9.84
N GLU A 99 6.23 -3.32 9.19
CA GLU A 99 6.41 -1.87 9.13
C GLU A 99 6.38 -1.24 10.54
N GLN A 100 5.40 -1.63 11.37
CA GLN A 100 5.33 -1.16 12.76
C GLN A 100 6.53 -1.59 13.60
N ASP A 101 6.97 -2.84 13.46
CA ASP A 101 8.09 -3.39 14.21
C ASP A 101 9.41 -2.72 13.77
N HIS A 102 9.58 -2.48 12.47
CA HIS A 102 10.71 -1.73 11.92
C HIS A 102 10.75 -0.30 12.48
N TYR A 103 9.64 0.45 12.36
CA TYR A 103 9.54 1.80 12.92
C TYR A 103 9.89 1.84 14.42
N ASN A 104 9.35 0.92 15.21
CA ASN A 104 9.61 0.88 16.66
C ASN A 104 11.05 0.50 16.99
N THR A 105 11.70 -0.29 16.13
CA THR A 105 13.10 -0.67 16.30
C THR A 105 14.03 0.50 16.02
N GLU A 106 13.81 1.20 14.89
CA GLU A 106 14.58 2.40 14.56
C GLU A 106 14.33 3.53 15.57
N LEU A 107 13.09 3.73 16.01
CA LEU A 107 12.78 4.71 17.05
C LEU A 107 13.58 4.47 18.35
N LYS A 108 13.73 3.22 18.77
CA LYS A 108 14.55 2.89 19.96
C LYS A 108 16.02 3.13 19.70
N ARG A 109 16.48 2.86 18.50
CA ARG A 109 17.84 3.10 18.07
C ARG A 109 18.16 4.59 18.08
N GLU A 110 17.31 5.43 17.50
CA GLU A 110 17.45 6.89 17.49
C GLU A 110 17.51 7.47 18.92
N TYR A 111 16.61 6.99 19.81
CA TYR A 111 16.69 7.41 21.23
C TYR A 111 18.02 7.01 21.89
N TYR A 112 18.56 5.86 21.55
CA TYR A 112 19.86 5.40 22.06
C TYR A 112 21.01 6.26 21.49
N GLU A 113 20.99 6.55 20.19
CA GLU A 113 22.05 7.30 19.50
C GLU A 113 22.07 8.75 20.00
N VAL A 114 20.93 9.40 20.12
CA VAL A 114 20.83 10.75 20.74
C VAL A 114 21.42 10.79 22.16
N ASP A 115 21.25 9.73 22.96
CA ASP A 115 21.80 9.66 24.32
C ASP A 115 23.29 9.36 24.38
N HIS A 116 23.79 8.49 23.49
CA HIS A 116 25.15 7.92 23.60
C HIS A 116 26.10 8.40 22.51
N LEU A 117 25.58 8.83 21.37
CA LEU A 117 26.32 9.29 20.21
C LEU A 117 25.99 10.74 19.84
N HIS A 118 25.63 11.52 20.82
CA HIS A 118 25.09 12.90 20.68
C HIS A 118 25.86 13.79 19.69
N HIS A 119 27.20 13.68 19.64
CA HIS A 119 28.02 14.47 18.73
C HIS A 119 27.78 14.06 17.26
N LYS A 120 27.65 12.76 17.03
CA LYS A 120 27.37 12.20 15.69
C LYS A 120 25.99 12.64 15.20
N GLU A 121 24.99 12.55 16.06
CA GLU A 121 23.61 13.00 15.76
C GLU A 121 23.52 14.51 15.44
N ILE A 122 24.33 15.32 16.11
CA ILE A 122 24.48 16.75 15.79
C ILE A 122 25.06 16.94 14.39
N GLU A 123 26.06 16.15 13.99
CA GLU A 123 26.66 16.22 12.65
C GLU A 123 25.67 15.78 11.58
N GLU A 124 24.96 14.66 11.76
CA GLU A 124 23.95 14.15 10.84
C GLU A 124 22.79 15.13 10.66
N THR A 125 22.32 15.74 11.75
CA THR A 125 21.31 16.82 11.69
C THR A 125 21.81 18.03 10.88
N LYS A 126 23.09 18.42 11.02
CA LYS A 126 23.69 19.50 10.24
C LYS A 126 23.79 19.13 8.76
N GLU A 127 24.23 17.89 8.46
CA GLU A 127 24.31 17.40 7.08
C GLU A 127 22.95 17.41 6.38
N PHE A 128 21.87 17.04 7.10
CA PHE A 128 20.51 17.18 6.58
C PHE A 128 20.21 18.63 6.20
N PHE A 129 20.46 19.59 7.12
CA PHE A 129 20.22 21.02 6.84
C PHE A 129 21.10 21.57 5.73
N ALA A 130 22.34 21.07 5.60
CA ALA A 130 23.22 21.37 4.46
C ALA A 130 22.61 20.86 3.13
N GLY A 131 22.09 19.65 3.14
CA GLY A 131 21.47 19.01 1.98
C GLY A 131 20.27 19.78 1.42
N ILE A 132 19.51 20.47 2.28
CA ILE A 132 18.40 21.34 1.86
C ILE A 132 18.84 22.79 1.56
N GLY A 133 20.14 23.09 1.61
CA GLY A 133 20.71 24.35 1.16
C GLY A 133 20.81 25.45 2.21
N LEU A 134 20.73 25.16 3.53
CA LEU A 134 20.96 26.14 4.57
C LEU A 134 22.46 26.54 4.63
N SER A 135 22.73 27.82 4.94
CA SER A 135 24.07 28.27 5.24
C SER A 135 24.60 27.64 6.54
N GLU A 136 25.92 27.53 6.70
CA GLU A 136 26.56 26.91 7.86
C GLU A 136 26.09 27.54 9.19
N GLU A 137 25.91 28.86 9.23
CA GLU A 137 25.40 29.56 10.40
C GLU A 137 23.97 29.14 10.75
N LEU A 138 23.10 28.98 9.75
CA LEU A 138 21.71 28.53 9.93
C LEU A 138 21.63 27.04 10.30
N GLN A 139 22.51 26.21 9.75
CA GLN A 139 22.61 24.79 10.13
C GLN A 139 22.92 24.66 11.62
N GLU A 140 23.92 25.40 12.14
CA GLU A 140 24.24 25.40 13.56
C GLU A 140 23.08 25.86 14.44
N GLN A 141 22.41 26.96 14.06
CA GLN A 141 21.31 27.51 14.84
C GLN A 141 20.11 26.53 14.84
N ALA A 142 19.73 25.98 13.68
CA ALA A 142 18.63 25.04 13.57
C ALA A 142 18.90 23.74 14.33
N THR A 143 20.12 23.20 14.22
CA THR A 143 20.52 21.99 14.96
C THR A 143 20.48 22.21 16.48
N LYS A 144 21.03 23.33 16.96
CA LYS A 144 20.98 23.68 18.39
C LYS A 144 19.55 23.85 18.89
N GLU A 145 18.65 24.35 18.04
CA GLU A 145 17.27 24.61 18.45
C GLU A 145 16.48 23.29 18.52
N ILE A 146 16.62 22.41 17.53
CA ILE A 146 15.90 21.13 17.51
C ILE A 146 16.43 20.17 18.59
N ALA A 147 17.73 20.19 18.88
CA ALA A 147 18.35 19.38 19.91
C ALA A 147 17.96 19.75 21.36
N LYS A 148 17.25 20.87 21.58
CA LYS A 148 16.74 21.22 22.91
C LYS A 148 15.65 20.31 23.43
N ASP A 149 14.85 19.74 22.52
CA ASP A 149 13.81 18.77 22.85
C ASP A 149 14.18 17.43 22.22
N LYS A 150 14.62 16.48 23.05
CA LYS A 150 15.04 15.16 22.62
C LYS A 150 13.96 14.46 21.79
N LYS A 151 12.69 14.58 22.18
CA LYS A 151 11.60 13.93 21.46
C LYS A 151 11.41 14.53 20.08
N GLN A 152 11.41 15.86 19.97
CA GLN A 152 11.30 16.55 18.68
C GLN A 152 12.49 16.21 17.77
N TRP A 153 13.68 16.10 18.33
CA TRP A 153 14.87 15.75 17.59
C TRP A 153 14.80 14.32 17.05
N VAL A 154 14.45 13.34 17.89
CA VAL A 154 14.24 11.96 17.43
C VAL A 154 13.12 11.88 16.39
N ASP A 155 11.97 12.56 16.60
CA ASP A 155 10.88 12.58 15.61
C ASP A 155 11.34 13.23 14.29
N PHE A 156 12.25 14.21 14.33
CA PHE A 156 12.86 14.84 13.16
C PHE A 156 13.77 13.84 12.43
N MET A 157 14.69 13.16 13.13
CA MET A 157 15.61 12.18 12.54
C MET A 157 14.84 11.01 11.91
N MET A 158 13.86 10.45 12.63
CA MET A 158 12.98 9.40 12.09
C MET A 158 12.32 9.79 10.76
N LYS A 159 11.80 11.02 10.67
CA LYS A 159 11.05 11.47 9.50
C LYS A 159 11.94 11.90 8.34
N TYR A 160 12.99 12.65 8.60
CA TYR A 160 13.74 13.37 7.57
C TYR A 160 15.07 12.70 7.21
N GLU A 161 15.69 12.00 8.12
CA GLU A 161 16.89 11.21 7.83
C GLU A 161 16.51 9.80 7.38
N LEU A 162 15.73 9.08 8.20
CA LEU A 162 15.35 7.70 7.91
C LEU A 162 14.15 7.58 6.96
N GLY A 163 13.41 8.67 6.72
CA GLY A 163 12.23 8.67 5.87
C GLY A 163 11.08 7.81 6.41
N LEU A 164 11.02 7.61 7.73
CA LEU A 164 10.06 6.77 8.40
C LEU A 164 8.94 7.59 9.03
N ASP A 165 7.74 7.49 8.47
CA ASP A 165 6.54 8.04 9.08
C ASP A 165 5.97 7.06 10.11
N LYS A 166 5.37 7.61 11.18
CA LYS A 166 4.73 6.78 12.22
C LYS A 166 3.54 6.01 11.66
N PRO A 167 3.59 4.66 11.60
CA PRO A 167 2.53 3.86 11.01
C PRO A 167 1.25 3.89 11.87
N ASP A 168 0.09 3.83 11.21
CA ASP A 168 -1.20 3.66 11.91
C ASP A 168 -1.20 2.33 12.66
N PRO A 169 -1.42 2.32 14.01
CA PRO A 169 -1.47 1.08 14.79
C PRO A 169 -2.49 0.05 14.28
N LYS A 170 -3.51 0.50 13.54
CA LYS A 170 -4.55 -0.35 12.96
C LYS A 170 -4.27 -0.76 11.51
N ARG A 171 -3.14 -0.29 10.90
CA ARG A 171 -2.83 -0.53 9.49
C ARG A 171 -2.80 -2.02 9.15
N ALA A 172 -2.11 -2.82 9.95
CA ALA A 172 -2.00 -4.26 9.75
C ALA A 172 -3.37 -4.96 9.68
N MET A 173 -4.26 -4.69 10.64
CA MET A 173 -5.60 -5.29 10.65
C MET A 173 -6.49 -4.78 9.51
N LYS A 174 -6.42 -3.47 9.19
CA LYS A 174 -7.16 -2.89 8.06
C LYS A 174 -6.72 -3.51 6.75
N SER A 175 -5.42 -3.65 6.52
CA SER A 175 -4.86 -4.26 5.32
C SER A 175 -5.33 -5.70 5.16
N ALA A 176 -5.25 -6.50 6.24
CA ALA A 176 -5.71 -7.88 6.25
C ALA A 176 -7.18 -8.01 5.80
N LEU A 177 -8.05 -7.20 6.39
CA LEU A 177 -9.49 -7.23 6.09
C LEU A 177 -9.78 -6.71 4.67
N ASN A 178 -9.17 -5.60 4.27
CA ASN A 178 -9.39 -5.03 2.94
C ASN A 178 -8.96 -5.98 1.83
N ILE A 179 -7.76 -6.58 1.95
CA ILE A 179 -7.23 -7.53 0.97
C ILE A 179 -8.10 -8.79 0.95
N GLY A 180 -8.37 -9.39 2.13
CA GLY A 180 -9.15 -10.62 2.23
C GLY A 180 -10.57 -10.48 1.68
N ILE A 181 -11.30 -9.41 2.05
CA ILE A 181 -12.65 -9.14 1.55
C ILE A 181 -12.63 -8.89 0.04
N SER A 182 -11.68 -8.09 -0.45
CA SER A 182 -11.54 -7.80 -1.89
C SER A 182 -11.24 -9.07 -2.69
N TYR A 183 -10.43 -9.98 -2.13
CA TYR A 183 -10.16 -11.28 -2.72
C TYR A 183 -11.44 -12.13 -2.85
N VAL A 184 -12.24 -12.23 -1.78
CA VAL A 184 -13.51 -12.97 -1.79
C VAL A 184 -14.45 -12.39 -2.85
N VAL A 185 -14.64 -11.08 -2.87
CA VAL A 185 -15.51 -10.42 -3.86
C VAL A 185 -15.02 -10.67 -5.28
N GLY A 186 -13.71 -10.54 -5.53
CA GLY A 186 -13.11 -10.81 -6.82
C GLY A 186 -13.29 -12.27 -7.25
N GLY A 187 -13.07 -13.23 -6.33
CA GLY A 187 -13.10 -14.66 -6.61
C GLY A 187 -14.49 -15.23 -6.92
N LEU A 188 -15.52 -14.66 -6.30
CA LEU A 188 -16.90 -15.06 -6.58
C LEU A 188 -17.35 -14.74 -8.02
N ILE A 189 -16.75 -13.74 -8.67
CA ILE A 189 -17.13 -13.32 -10.02
C ILE A 189 -16.86 -14.43 -11.05
N PRO A 190 -15.62 -14.94 -11.22
CA PRO A 190 -15.34 -16.02 -12.17
C PRO A 190 -16.02 -17.33 -11.81
N LEU A 191 -16.29 -17.58 -10.54
CA LEU A 191 -16.94 -18.81 -10.07
C LEU A 191 -18.46 -18.77 -10.28
N SER A 192 -19.07 -17.58 -10.30
CA SER A 192 -20.53 -17.41 -10.32
C SER A 192 -21.23 -18.14 -11.47
N PRO A 193 -20.74 -18.23 -12.73
CA PRO A 193 -21.45 -18.92 -13.79
C PRO A 193 -21.60 -20.42 -13.54
N TYR A 194 -20.67 -21.05 -12.84
CA TYR A 194 -20.69 -22.49 -12.58
C TYR A 194 -21.81 -22.95 -11.64
N PHE A 195 -22.41 -22.02 -10.88
CA PHE A 195 -23.59 -22.33 -10.08
C PHE A 195 -24.87 -22.51 -10.89
N PHE A 196 -24.91 -22.00 -12.12
CA PHE A 196 -26.12 -21.94 -12.94
C PHE A 196 -26.07 -22.87 -14.18
N VAL A 197 -24.95 -23.55 -14.42
CA VAL A 197 -24.77 -24.43 -15.55
C VAL A 197 -24.37 -25.82 -15.13
N SER A 198 -24.76 -26.83 -15.96
CA SER A 198 -24.46 -28.23 -15.67
C SER A 198 -23.17 -28.74 -16.33
N HIS A 199 -22.66 -28.03 -17.35
CA HIS A 199 -21.49 -28.47 -18.10
C HIS A 199 -20.28 -27.51 -17.86
N PRO A 200 -19.10 -28.06 -17.49
CA PRO A 200 -17.90 -27.29 -17.22
C PRO A 200 -17.49 -26.31 -18.33
N LEU A 201 -17.44 -26.76 -19.56
CA LEU A 201 -17.08 -25.95 -20.73
C LEU A 201 -18.08 -24.82 -21.01
N THR A 202 -19.37 -25.01 -20.70
CA THR A 202 -20.37 -23.95 -20.78
C THR A 202 -20.16 -22.93 -19.70
N GLY A 203 -19.89 -23.38 -18.46
CA GLY A 203 -19.49 -22.53 -17.36
C GLY A 203 -18.24 -21.69 -17.67
N LEU A 204 -17.23 -22.32 -18.26
CA LEU A 204 -16.00 -21.62 -18.67
C LEU A 204 -16.28 -20.49 -19.66
N LYS A 205 -17.12 -20.73 -20.71
CA LYS A 205 -17.44 -19.67 -21.67
C LYS A 205 -18.05 -18.44 -21.02
N PHE A 206 -19.02 -18.63 -20.12
CA PHE A 206 -19.61 -17.52 -19.37
C PHE A 206 -18.63 -16.89 -18.38
N SER A 207 -17.85 -17.71 -17.67
CA SER A 207 -16.82 -17.24 -16.74
C SER A 207 -15.78 -16.36 -17.45
N VAL A 208 -15.29 -16.78 -18.61
CA VAL A 208 -14.36 -15.97 -19.44
C VAL A 208 -14.96 -14.62 -19.77
N VAL A 209 -16.18 -14.56 -20.28
CA VAL A 209 -16.82 -13.30 -20.67
C VAL A 209 -16.99 -12.37 -19.47
N VAL A 210 -17.59 -12.87 -18.38
CA VAL A 210 -17.87 -12.06 -17.19
C VAL A 210 -16.56 -11.58 -16.55
N THR A 211 -15.59 -12.47 -16.40
CA THR A 211 -14.32 -12.13 -15.74
C THR A 211 -13.49 -11.14 -16.56
N LEU A 212 -13.40 -11.32 -17.87
CA LEU A 212 -12.65 -10.37 -18.71
C LEU A 212 -13.29 -8.98 -18.74
N ILE A 213 -14.62 -8.89 -18.72
CA ILE A 213 -15.32 -7.61 -18.57
C ILE A 213 -14.99 -6.98 -17.21
N CYS A 214 -15.06 -7.74 -16.12
CA CYS A 214 -14.75 -7.24 -14.79
C CYS A 214 -13.29 -6.82 -14.65
N LEU A 215 -12.33 -7.59 -15.19
CA LEU A 215 -10.91 -7.22 -15.24
C LEU A 215 -10.68 -5.93 -16.04
N PHE A 216 -11.40 -5.76 -17.15
CA PHE A 216 -11.32 -4.54 -17.94
C PHE A 216 -11.82 -3.32 -17.17
N ILE A 217 -13.01 -3.43 -16.56
CA ILE A 217 -13.60 -2.37 -15.74
C ILE A 217 -12.68 -2.04 -14.55
N PHE A 218 -12.21 -3.06 -13.83
CA PHE A 218 -11.32 -2.90 -12.70
C PHE A 218 -9.99 -2.24 -13.11
N GLY A 219 -9.35 -2.72 -14.17
CA GLY A 219 -8.12 -2.14 -14.70
C GLY A 219 -8.29 -0.68 -15.17
N TRP A 220 -9.47 -0.35 -15.74
CA TRP A 220 -9.80 1.00 -16.15
C TRP A 220 -9.92 1.95 -14.92
N PHE A 221 -10.70 1.54 -13.90
CA PHE A 221 -10.85 2.32 -12.66
C PHE A 221 -9.52 2.51 -11.93
N LYS A 222 -8.77 1.42 -11.72
CA LYS A 222 -7.44 1.46 -11.11
C LYS A 222 -6.55 2.50 -11.81
N SER A 223 -6.45 2.42 -13.13
CA SER A 223 -5.55 3.28 -13.90
C SER A 223 -6.01 4.74 -13.91
N ARG A 224 -7.32 4.98 -13.91
CA ARG A 224 -7.89 6.33 -13.79
C ARG A 224 -7.53 6.98 -12.45
N ILE A 225 -7.62 6.24 -11.34
CA ILE A 225 -7.30 6.74 -10.00
C ILE A 225 -5.81 7.00 -9.85
N THR A 226 -4.96 6.14 -10.46
CA THR A 226 -3.50 6.29 -10.41
C THR A 226 -2.94 7.28 -11.44
N GLY A 227 -3.79 7.98 -12.21
CA GLY A 227 -3.36 8.99 -13.18
C GLY A 227 -2.71 8.44 -14.46
N ILE A 228 -2.83 7.13 -14.71
CA ILE A 228 -2.32 6.46 -15.92
C ILE A 228 -3.44 6.38 -16.96
N ASN A 229 -3.07 6.21 -18.25
CA ASN A 229 -4.05 6.02 -19.32
C ASN A 229 -4.99 4.83 -19.00
N PRO A 230 -6.30 5.06 -18.78
CA PRO A 230 -7.22 4.03 -18.32
C PRO A 230 -7.41 2.88 -19.32
N TRP A 231 -7.40 3.18 -20.62
CA TRP A 231 -7.58 2.17 -21.68
C TRP A 231 -6.42 1.20 -21.74
N TRP A 232 -5.20 1.72 -21.62
CA TRP A 232 -3.99 0.89 -21.61
C TRP A 232 -3.91 0.03 -20.35
N GLY A 233 -4.27 0.61 -19.19
CA GLY A 233 -4.34 -0.13 -17.94
C GLY A 233 -5.39 -1.24 -17.94
N ALA A 234 -6.59 -0.95 -18.47
CA ALA A 234 -7.64 -1.94 -18.64
C ALA A 234 -7.19 -3.12 -19.52
N LEU A 235 -6.62 -2.80 -20.69
CA LEU A 235 -6.13 -3.82 -21.61
C LEU A 235 -5.05 -4.70 -20.97
N ARG A 236 -4.09 -4.09 -20.27
CA ARG A 236 -3.00 -4.82 -19.59
C ARG A 236 -3.52 -5.80 -18.55
N VAL A 237 -4.44 -5.38 -17.67
CA VAL A 237 -5.00 -6.24 -16.63
C VAL A 237 -5.81 -7.40 -17.25
N THR A 238 -6.60 -7.10 -18.27
CA THR A 238 -7.40 -8.09 -18.99
C THR A 238 -6.52 -9.15 -19.67
N LEU A 239 -5.44 -8.72 -20.34
CA LEU A 239 -4.50 -9.65 -21.00
C LEU A 239 -3.78 -10.55 -20.00
N ILE A 240 -3.38 -10.02 -18.83
CA ILE A 240 -2.75 -10.82 -17.78
C ILE A 240 -3.72 -11.90 -17.27
N GLY A 241 -4.98 -11.54 -16.97
CA GLY A 241 -5.97 -12.50 -16.52
C GLY A 241 -6.31 -13.55 -17.59
N ALA A 242 -6.43 -13.13 -18.85
CA ALA A 242 -6.64 -14.06 -19.97
C ALA A 242 -5.47 -15.04 -20.14
N ALA A 243 -4.23 -14.54 -20.01
CA ALA A 243 -3.01 -15.36 -20.10
C ALA A 243 -2.94 -16.39 -18.96
N ALA A 244 -3.28 -15.98 -17.72
CA ALA A 244 -3.30 -16.86 -16.54
C ALA A 244 -4.31 -18.01 -16.73
N ALA A 245 -5.55 -17.69 -17.14
CA ALA A 245 -6.57 -18.69 -17.37
C ALA A 245 -6.23 -19.62 -18.57
N GLY A 246 -5.68 -19.05 -19.64
CA GLY A 246 -5.23 -19.83 -20.80
C GLY A 246 -4.08 -20.79 -20.45
N ALA A 247 -3.12 -20.34 -19.65
CA ALA A 247 -2.03 -21.18 -19.17
C ALA A 247 -2.56 -22.32 -18.28
N ALA A 248 -3.44 -22.03 -17.32
CA ALA A 248 -4.02 -23.04 -16.45
C ALA A 248 -4.85 -24.09 -17.23
N PHE A 249 -5.67 -23.65 -18.19
CA PHE A 249 -6.43 -24.54 -19.06
C PHE A 249 -5.50 -25.43 -19.93
N GLY A 250 -4.43 -24.81 -20.49
CA GLY A 250 -3.46 -25.54 -21.30
C GLY A 250 -2.70 -26.59 -20.51
N VAL A 251 -2.28 -26.27 -19.29
CA VAL A 251 -1.63 -27.23 -18.36
C VAL A 251 -2.58 -28.38 -18.04
N ALA A 252 -3.84 -28.09 -17.69
CA ALA A 252 -4.83 -29.13 -17.40
C ALA A 252 -5.01 -30.12 -18.57
N LYS A 253 -5.09 -29.60 -19.79
CA LYS A 253 -5.19 -30.43 -21.01
C LYS A 253 -3.96 -31.32 -21.29
N LEU A 254 -2.77 -30.91 -20.87
CA LEU A 254 -1.56 -31.72 -20.98
C LEU A 254 -1.55 -32.94 -20.04
N PHE A 255 -2.24 -32.83 -18.88
CA PHE A 255 -2.34 -33.91 -17.91
C PHE A 255 -3.57 -34.81 -18.11
N GLU A 256 -4.55 -34.40 -18.92
CA GLU A 256 -5.72 -35.22 -19.29
C GLU A 256 -5.40 -36.25 -20.41
N ALA A 257 -4.31 -36.06 -21.13
CA ALA A 257 -3.82 -36.93 -22.19
C ALA A 257 -2.94 -38.04 -21.63
#